data_5b52f89cb7125175f95f15415417a50c
#
_entry.id   5b52f89cb7125175f95f15415417a50c
#
_cell.length_a   1.000
_cell.length_b   1.000
_cell.length_c   1.000
_cell.angle_alpha   90.00
_cell.angle_beta   90.00
_cell.angle_gamma   90.00
#
_symmetry.space_group_name_H-M   'P 1'
#
loop_
_entity.id
_entity.type
_entity.pdbx_description
1 polymer ?
#
loop_
_entity_poly.entity_id
_entity_poly.type
_entity_poly.pdbx_seq_one_letter_code
_entity_poly.pdbx_strand_id
1 'polypeptide(L)'
;MDKFKSPKMTKLDARRNLPSVDAVIQHSQHLVSQWGQTRVVAEIRRAIENLRKNLASDFVGNFTVDPISREVERSLNLADESSLKQIINLTGTVLHTNFGRAVLPQTAIDAISRVAASPTNLEYNLDDGSRGERDDHIEALVCELIGAEAATVVNNNAAALLLVLNTLAENGEIPVSRGELVEIGGSFRIPDIMQRSGCTLVEVGATNRTHLKDYSKAINPRTSLLMKVHTSNFKIEGFTAEVSEKELAELARKEGLPFVCDLGSGNLIDFSLYGLPKEPTVLSAIQNGADIVTFSGDKLLGGPQSGIIAGKKELIEYIRCNPLRRALRPDKITLAALHEVLKLYRHPEKLSESLPTLRFLSRDVSKIMRQSQTISQALEEYLPSNYIIKAEPCFSQIGSGALPVQNIPSFGIAITSGTDFQLRALSKALRLLPRPVVGRLNDKKLFLDLRCLDCDQEFIDQMSMIRELLG
;
A
#
# COMPACT_ATOMS: atom_id res chain seq x y z
N MET A 1 21.82 -76.81 -1.87
CA MET A 1 21.84 -75.47 -2.45
C MET A 1 20.89 -74.56 -1.67
N ASP A 2 21.40 -74.00 -0.57
CA ASP A 2 20.65 -73.13 0.31
C ASP A 2 20.71 -71.68 -0.23
N LYS A 3 19.50 -71.15 -0.53
CA LYS A 3 19.34 -69.74 -0.90
C LYS A 3 19.34 -68.89 0.37
N PHE A 4 20.44 -68.19 0.63
CA PHE A 4 20.47 -67.11 1.60
C PHE A 4 19.47 -66.01 1.16
N LYS A 5 18.31 -65.96 1.80
CA LYS A 5 17.45 -64.79 1.77
C LYS A 5 18.04 -63.74 2.72
N SER A 6 18.52 -62.63 2.17
CA SER A 6 18.88 -61.45 2.96
C SER A 6 17.68 -61.02 3.83
N PRO A 7 17.85 -60.72 5.11
CA PRO A 7 16.78 -60.32 6.00
C PRO A 7 16.18 -59.03 5.49
N LYS A 8 14.84 -58.97 5.31
CA LYS A 8 14.11 -57.72 5.05
C LYS A 8 14.26 -56.81 6.27
N MET A 9 14.96 -55.69 6.11
CA MET A 9 15.02 -54.67 7.15
C MET A 9 13.62 -54.20 7.54
N THR A 10 13.33 -54.20 8.83
CA THR A 10 12.04 -53.69 9.35
C THR A 10 12.07 -52.16 9.51
N LYS A 11 10.90 -51.55 9.59
CA LYS A 11 10.74 -50.09 9.83
C LYS A 11 11.49 -49.61 11.12
N LEU A 12 11.71 -50.52 12.08
CA LEU A 12 12.49 -50.29 13.29
C LEU A 12 14.00 -50.20 13.00
N ASP A 13 14.51 -50.97 12.05
CA ASP A 13 15.94 -50.99 11.70
C ASP A 13 16.32 -49.72 10.90
N ALA A 14 15.46 -49.26 9.99
CA ALA A 14 15.68 -48.02 9.23
C ALA A 14 15.72 -46.76 10.13
N ARG A 15 14.90 -46.75 11.20
CA ARG A 15 14.92 -45.64 12.19
C ARG A 15 16.19 -45.55 13.02
N ARG A 16 16.87 -46.71 13.23
CA ARG A 16 18.16 -46.76 13.95
C ARG A 16 19.32 -46.24 13.13
N ASN A 17 19.19 -46.16 11.81
CA ASN A 17 20.23 -45.67 10.90
C ASN A 17 20.17 -44.14 10.69
N LEU A 18 19.26 -43.44 11.36
CA LEU A 18 19.22 -41.97 11.33
C LEU A 18 20.44 -41.40 12.12
N PRO A 19 21.12 -40.36 11.59
CA PRO A 19 22.21 -39.69 12.31
C PRO A 19 21.76 -39.15 13.68
N SER A 20 22.65 -39.20 14.65
CA SER A 20 22.40 -38.58 15.93
C SER A 20 22.39 -37.06 15.80
N VAL A 21 21.67 -36.39 16.70
CA VAL A 21 21.65 -34.91 16.76
C VAL A 21 23.08 -34.36 16.87
N ASP A 22 23.94 -34.99 17.68
CA ASP A 22 25.31 -34.56 17.89
C ASP A 22 26.16 -34.68 16.60
N ALA A 23 25.97 -35.75 15.81
CA ALA A 23 26.68 -35.91 14.54
C ALA A 23 26.28 -34.77 13.54
N VAL A 24 24.99 -34.41 13.49
CA VAL A 24 24.53 -33.29 12.65
C VAL A 24 25.08 -31.97 13.16
N ILE A 25 25.09 -31.72 14.48
CA ILE A 25 25.66 -30.49 15.08
C ILE A 25 27.18 -30.37 14.72
N GLN A 26 27.93 -31.44 14.87
CA GLN A 26 29.37 -31.41 14.53
C GLN A 26 29.63 -31.07 13.07
N HIS A 27 28.79 -31.57 12.16
CA HIS A 27 28.87 -31.26 10.74
C HIS A 27 28.36 -29.82 10.42
N SER A 28 27.48 -29.29 11.23
CA SER A 28 26.80 -28.00 11.02
C SER A 28 27.29 -26.88 11.94
N GLN A 29 28.58 -26.85 12.29
CA GLN A 29 29.15 -25.84 13.20
C GLN A 29 28.99 -24.40 12.66
N HIS A 30 29.04 -24.24 11.34
CA HIS A 30 28.76 -22.94 10.69
C HIS A 30 27.38 -22.42 10.99
N LEU A 31 26.34 -23.30 11.03
CA LEU A 31 24.98 -22.94 11.40
C LEU A 31 24.89 -22.54 12.87
N VAL A 32 25.62 -23.26 13.75
CA VAL A 32 25.69 -22.93 15.18
C VAL A 32 26.28 -21.53 15.40
N SER A 33 27.33 -21.19 14.64
CA SER A 33 27.95 -19.87 14.72
C SER A 33 27.03 -18.74 14.24
N GLN A 34 26.17 -19.02 13.27
CA GLN A 34 25.26 -18.03 12.67
C GLN A 34 23.96 -17.86 13.47
N TRP A 35 23.31 -18.96 13.90
CA TRP A 35 21.99 -18.95 14.53
C TRP A 35 21.95 -19.32 16.01
N GLY A 36 23.09 -19.69 16.59
CA GLY A 36 23.18 -20.14 17.98
C GLY A 36 22.78 -21.60 18.18
N GLN A 37 23.44 -22.25 19.14
CA GLN A 37 23.31 -23.70 19.38
C GLN A 37 21.87 -24.13 19.70
N THR A 38 21.15 -23.39 20.52
CA THR A 38 19.77 -23.76 20.95
C THR A 38 18.81 -23.86 19.76
N ARG A 39 18.86 -22.90 18.85
CA ARG A 39 17.99 -22.83 17.68
C ARG A 39 18.35 -23.93 16.67
N VAL A 40 19.62 -24.13 16.39
CA VAL A 40 20.10 -25.17 15.48
C VAL A 40 19.74 -26.57 15.99
N VAL A 41 19.95 -26.86 17.28
CA VAL A 41 19.56 -28.14 17.89
C VAL A 41 18.07 -28.41 17.80
N ALA A 42 17.23 -27.40 18.05
CA ALA A 42 15.78 -27.55 17.92
C ALA A 42 15.37 -27.90 16.50
N GLU A 43 15.98 -27.24 15.50
CA GLU A 43 15.66 -27.48 14.09
C GLU A 43 16.19 -28.84 13.59
N ILE A 44 17.38 -29.27 14.03
CA ILE A 44 17.91 -30.62 13.75
C ILE A 44 16.95 -31.68 14.30
N ARG A 45 16.47 -31.53 15.54
CA ARG A 45 15.50 -32.45 16.13
C ARG A 45 14.22 -32.53 15.33
N ARG A 46 13.71 -31.37 14.87
CA ARG A 46 12.52 -31.29 14.02
C ARG A 46 12.72 -32.00 12.66
N ALA A 47 13.85 -31.75 12.00
CA ALA A 47 14.19 -32.40 10.74
C ALA A 47 14.30 -33.92 10.87
N ILE A 48 14.99 -34.42 11.89
CA ILE A 48 15.13 -35.86 12.17
C ILE A 48 13.75 -36.49 12.50
N GLU A 49 12.91 -35.80 13.28
CA GLU A 49 11.57 -36.30 13.61
C GLU A 49 10.65 -36.35 12.38
N ASN A 50 10.72 -35.37 11.49
CA ASN A 50 10.00 -35.37 10.21
C ASN A 50 10.44 -36.55 9.32
N LEU A 51 11.75 -36.79 9.25
CA LEU A 51 12.29 -37.98 8.56
C LEU A 51 11.76 -39.29 9.17
N ARG A 52 11.72 -39.41 10.50
CA ARG A 52 11.15 -40.60 11.18
C ARG A 52 9.69 -40.83 10.85
N LYS A 53 8.90 -39.76 10.74
CA LYS A 53 7.46 -39.86 10.40
C LYS A 53 7.23 -40.30 8.95
N ASN A 54 8.08 -39.79 8.05
CA ASN A 54 7.94 -39.95 6.61
C ASN A 54 8.67 -41.22 6.05
N LEU A 55 9.41 -41.96 6.89
CA LEU A 55 10.08 -43.18 6.51
C LEU A 55 9.05 -44.24 6.07
N ALA A 56 9.06 -44.56 4.77
CA ALA A 56 8.30 -45.67 4.22
C ALA A 56 8.86 -47.00 4.74
N SER A 57 8.00 -48.05 4.83
CA SER A 57 8.36 -49.38 5.37
C SER A 57 9.43 -50.11 4.57
N ASP A 58 9.75 -49.67 3.36
CA ASP A 58 10.63 -50.38 2.41
C ASP A 58 11.91 -49.60 2.07
N PHE A 59 12.23 -48.56 2.84
CA PHE A 59 13.43 -47.77 2.60
C PHE A 59 14.70 -48.51 3.09
N VAL A 60 15.56 -48.89 2.17
CA VAL A 60 16.88 -49.49 2.42
C VAL A 60 17.95 -48.48 1.99
N GLY A 61 18.43 -47.68 2.94
CA GLY A 61 19.48 -46.70 2.67
C GLY A 61 20.14 -46.15 3.96
N ASN A 62 21.41 -45.74 3.86
CA ASN A 62 22.08 -45.02 4.93
C ASN A 62 21.76 -43.53 4.82
N PHE A 63 21.27 -42.92 5.90
CA PHE A 63 21.08 -41.48 6.01
C PHE A 63 22.42 -40.82 6.29
N THR A 64 22.88 -39.97 5.38
CA THR A 64 24.05 -39.12 5.58
C THR A 64 23.66 -37.82 6.29
N VAL A 65 24.63 -37.17 6.90
CA VAL A 65 24.41 -35.92 7.66
C VAL A 65 24.13 -34.74 6.74
N ASP A 66 24.72 -34.70 5.53
CA ASP A 66 24.65 -33.58 4.60
C ASP A 66 23.21 -33.18 4.18
N PRO A 67 22.32 -34.11 3.80
CA PRO A 67 20.93 -33.73 3.43
C PRO A 67 20.17 -33.12 4.61
N ILE A 68 20.42 -33.62 5.83
CA ILE A 68 19.78 -33.10 7.05
C ILE A 68 20.32 -31.71 7.34
N SER A 69 21.64 -31.51 7.27
CA SER A 69 22.26 -30.20 7.46
C SER A 69 21.72 -29.15 6.48
N ARG A 70 21.61 -29.50 5.19
CA ARG A 70 21.04 -28.62 4.17
C ARG A 70 19.56 -28.31 4.42
N GLU A 71 18.77 -29.27 4.85
CA GLU A 71 17.36 -29.03 5.18
C GLU A 71 17.21 -28.13 6.42
N VAL A 72 18.08 -28.32 7.43
CA VAL A 72 18.16 -27.46 8.62
C VAL A 72 18.54 -26.03 8.21
N GLU A 73 19.57 -25.88 7.40
CA GLU A 73 20.01 -24.57 6.87
C GLU A 73 18.87 -23.87 6.11
N ARG A 74 18.24 -24.60 5.19
CA ARG A 74 17.09 -24.08 4.43
C ARG A 74 15.94 -23.66 5.34
N SER A 75 15.61 -24.47 6.35
CA SER A 75 14.53 -24.17 7.31
C SER A 75 14.86 -22.94 8.17
N LEU A 76 16.11 -22.81 8.62
CA LEU A 76 16.58 -21.64 9.39
C LEU A 76 16.57 -20.37 8.54
N ASN A 77 17.04 -20.43 7.30
CA ASN A 77 17.00 -19.32 6.35
C ASN A 77 15.56 -18.87 6.10
N LEU A 78 14.64 -19.80 5.80
CA LEU A 78 13.22 -19.49 5.60
C LEU A 78 12.55 -18.87 6.83
N ALA A 79 12.95 -19.34 8.04
CA ALA A 79 12.41 -18.80 9.28
C ALA A 79 12.92 -17.39 9.61
N ASP A 80 14.09 -17.01 9.08
CA ASP A 80 14.68 -15.67 9.24
C ASP A 80 14.28 -14.69 8.13
N GLU A 81 13.73 -15.19 7.02
CA GLU A 81 13.23 -14.30 5.98
C GLU A 81 12.12 -13.37 6.50
N SER A 82 12.24 -12.09 6.17
CA SER A 82 11.15 -11.15 6.44
C SER A 82 9.89 -11.58 5.69
N SER A 83 8.77 -11.61 6.41
CA SER A 83 7.45 -11.85 5.79
C SER A 83 7.04 -10.68 4.88
N LEU A 84 7.52 -9.47 5.14
CA LEU A 84 7.32 -8.29 4.30
C LEU A 84 8.44 -8.23 3.25
N LYS A 85 8.08 -8.55 2.01
CA LYS A 85 9.03 -8.63 0.88
C LYS A 85 8.82 -7.48 -0.09
N GLN A 86 9.90 -7.00 -0.68
CA GLN A 86 9.83 -6.15 -1.87
C GLN A 86 9.27 -6.96 -3.03
N ILE A 87 8.37 -6.37 -3.80
CA ILE A 87 7.76 -7.01 -4.97
C ILE A 87 7.96 -6.17 -6.23
N ILE A 88 7.86 -6.80 -7.39
CA ILE A 88 7.74 -6.13 -8.68
C ILE A 88 6.24 -6.08 -9.03
N ASN A 89 5.67 -4.88 -9.00
CA ASN A 89 4.26 -4.66 -9.30
C ASN A 89 4.03 -4.50 -10.80
N LEU A 90 3.54 -5.53 -11.45
CA LEU A 90 3.15 -5.54 -12.86
C LEU A 90 1.63 -5.76 -13.04
N THR A 91 0.82 -5.39 -12.05
CA THR A 91 -0.64 -5.52 -12.11
C THR A 91 -1.30 -4.47 -13.01
N GLY A 92 -0.62 -3.34 -13.20
CA GLY A 92 -1.17 -2.16 -13.88
C GLY A 92 -1.92 -1.20 -12.93
N THR A 93 -1.95 -1.46 -11.63
CA THR A 93 -2.49 -0.52 -10.63
C THR A 93 -1.30 0.16 -9.94
N VAL A 94 -1.15 1.48 -10.12
CA VAL A 94 0.00 2.22 -9.57
C VAL A 94 -0.06 2.30 -8.05
N LEU A 95 -1.15 2.85 -7.51
CA LEU A 95 -1.40 2.95 -6.06
C LEU A 95 -2.16 1.71 -5.56
N HIS A 96 -1.52 0.53 -5.66
CA HIS A 96 -2.16 -0.73 -5.31
C HIS A 96 -2.27 -0.88 -3.78
N THR A 97 -3.50 -0.98 -3.27
CA THR A 97 -3.79 -1.01 -1.82
C THR A 97 -3.03 -2.11 -1.08
N ASN A 98 -3.01 -3.33 -1.65
CA ASN A 98 -2.38 -4.48 -1.00
C ASN A 98 -0.84 -4.46 -1.09
N PHE A 99 -0.26 -3.53 -1.85
CA PHE A 99 1.20 -3.39 -2.04
C PHE A 99 1.78 -2.17 -1.35
N GLY A 100 1.02 -1.57 -0.44
CA GLY A 100 1.48 -0.44 0.36
C GLY A 100 1.28 0.93 -0.31
N ARG A 101 0.56 1.00 -1.44
CA ARG A 101 0.22 2.23 -2.19
C ARG A 101 1.45 2.97 -2.73
N ALA A 102 1.70 4.22 -2.27
CA ALA A 102 2.77 5.06 -2.80
C ALA A 102 4.17 4.53 -2.45
N VAL A 103 5.05 4.51 -3.45
CA VAL A 103 6.49 4.28 -3.26
C VAL A 103 7.13 5.62 -2.90
N LEU A 104 7.96 5.64 -1.87
CA LEU A 104 8.60 6.85 -1.39
C LEU A 104 9.79 7.26 -2.29
N PRO A 105 10.03 8.56 -2.47
CA PRO A 105 11.23 9.06 -3.12
C PRO A 105 12.49 8.81 -2.26
N GLN A 106 13.66 8.73 -2.89
CA GLN A 106 14.92 8.42 -2.20
C GLN A 106 15.21 9.41 -1.06
N THR A 107 14.90 10.70 -1.25
CA THR A 107 15.07 11.71 -0.21
C THR A 107 14.29 11.41 1.07
N ALA A 108 13.09 10.85 0.95
CA ALA A 108 12.27 10.44 2.09
C ALA A 108 12.85 9.17 2.76
N ILE A 109 13.34 8.19 1.98
CA ILE A 109 14.00 6.98 2.49
C ILE A 109 15.26 7.35 3.28
N ASP A 110 16.08 8.26 2.76
CA ASP A 110 17.28 8.75 3.43
C ASP A 110 16.94 9.49 4.73
N ALA A 111 15.86 10.27 4.73
CA ALA A 111 15.37 10.95 5.93
C ALA A 111 14.90 9.95 7.01
N ILE A 112 14.14 8.92 6.61
CA ILE A 112 13.75 7.82 7.50
C ILE A 112 14.99 7.21 8.14
N SER A 113 15.99 6.85 7.35
CA SER A 113 17.22 6.20 7.83
C SER A 113 17.97 7.09 8.84
N ARG A 114 18.09 8.40 8.57
CA ARG A 114 18.72 9.35 9.50
C ARG A 114 18.01 9.46 10.84
N VAL A 115 16.67 9.64 10.83
CA VAL A 115 15.91 9.83 12.09
C VAL A 115 15.72 8.53 12.85
N ALA A 116 15.72 7.37 12.17
CA ALA A 116 15.65 6.08 12.81
C ALA A 116 16.91 5.73 13.62
N ALA A 117 18.07 6.14 13.12
CA ALA A 117 19.38 5.79 13.69
C ALA A 117 19.74 6.56 14.97
N SER A 118 19.00 7.64 15.34
CA SER A 118 19.37 8.50 16.47
C SER A 118 18.17 9.15 17.16
N PRO A 119 18.33 9.68 18.37
CA PRO A 119 17.37 10.61 18.98
C PRO A 119 17.14 11.82 18.07
N THR A 120 15.92 12.36 18.10
CA THR A 120 15.52 13.54 17.31
C THR A 120 14.77 14.54 18.17
N ASN A 121 14.67 15.77 17.69
CA ASN A 121 13.91 16.84 18.30
C ASN A 121 12.39 16.76 18.07
N LEU A 122 11.83 15.55 18.02
CA LEU A 122 10.43 15.30 17.65
C LEU A 122 9.39 16.16 18.40
N GLU A 123 9.61 16.37 19.70
CA GLU A 123 8.78 17.23 20.56
C GLU A 123 9.69 18.19 21.36
N TYR A 124 10.72 18.74 20.73
CA TYR A 124 11.70 19.59 21.38
C TYR A 124 12.10 20.77 20.48
N ASN A 125 11.92 21.99 20.96
CA ASN A 125 12.35 23.20 20.28
C ASN A 125 13.85 23.40 20.55
N LEU A 126 14.67 23.39 19.49
CA LEU A 126 16.12 23.55 19.59
C LEU A 126 16.55 24.99 19.85
N ASP A 127 15.70 26.00 19.55
CA ASP A 127 16.05 27.40 19.67
C ASP A 127 16.01 27.88 21.12
N ASP A 128 15.00 27.42 21.88
CA ASP A 128 14.77 27.88 23.26
C ASP A 128 14.85 26.75 24.30
N GLY A 129 15.01 25.50 23.88
CA GLY A 129 15.08 24.33 24.77
C GLY A 129 13.74 23.94 25.40
N SER A 130 12.63 24.48 24.93
CA SER A 130 11.30 24.16 25.40
C SER A 130 10.72 22.90 24.73
N ARG A 131 9.57 22.45 25.24
CA ARG A 131 8.80 21.41 24.59
C ARG A 131 8.13 21.96 23.33
N GLY A 132 8.40 21.31 22.18
CA GLY A 132 7.74 21.56 20.90
C GLY A 132 6.58 20.58 20.63
N GLU A 133 5.89 20.82 19.52
CA GLU A 133 4.84 19.94 18.99
C GLU A 133 5.32 19.23 17.73
N ARG A 134 4.79 18.03 17.48
CA ARG A 134 5.15 17.24 16.26
C ARG A 134 4.74 17.93 14.98
N ASP A 135 3.63 18.65 15.00
CA ASP A 135 3.11 19.38 13.83
C ASP A 135 4.05 20.51 13.39
N ASP A 136 4.88 21.05 14.29
CA ASP A 136 5.85 22.12 13.97
C ASP A 136 6.78 21.73 12.80
N HIS A 137 7.04 20.44 12.63
CA HIS A 137 7.88 19.92 11.54
C HIS A 137 7.19 19.91 10.16
N ILE A 138 5.86 20.02 10.10
CA ILE A 138 5.07 19.80 8.87
C ILE A 138 4.14 20.97 8.54
N GLU A 139 3.56 21.63 9.55
CA GLU A 139 2.50 22.60 9.41
C GLU A 139 2.81 23.71 8.40
N ALA A 140 3.98 24.32 8.53
CA ALA A 140 4.37 25.43 7.64
C ALA A 140 4.41 25.01 6.16
N LEU A 141 4.91 23.79 5.86
CA LEU A 141 4.95 23.26 4.49
C LEU A 141 3.54 22.96 3.95
N VAL A 142 2.68 22.36 4.76
CA VAL A 142 1.30 22.09 4.35
C VAL A 142 0.57 23.39 4.07
N CYS A 143 0.64 24.37 5.00
CA CYS A 143 -0.02 25.65 4.84
C CYS A 143 0.48 26.43 3.61
N GLU A 144 1.79 26.41 3.34
CA GLU A 144 2.39 27.00 2.14
C GLU A 144 1.82 26.41 0.84
N LEU A 145 1.72 25.06 0.78
CA LEU A 145 1.33 24.36 -0.44
C LEU A 145 -0.16 24.46 -0.76
N ILE A 146 -1.01 24.53 0.27
CA ILE A 146 -2.47 24.47 0.07
C ILE A 146 -3.21 25.74 0.48
N GLY A 147 -2.51 26.77 0.99
CA GLY A 147 -3.11 28.03 1.41
C GLY A 147 -3.99 27.93 2.65
N ALA A 148 -3.77 26.93 3.53
CA ALA A 148 -4.47 26.82 4.81
C ALA A 148 -3.81 27.70 5.89
N GLU A 149 -4.59 28.03 6.94
CA GLU A 149 -4.08 28.83 8.07
C GLU A 149 -3.30 27.98 9.07
N ALA A 150 -3.71 26.70 9.26
CA ALA A 150 -3.06 25.76 10.15
C ALA A 150 -3.27 24.31 9.65
N ALA A 151 -2.43 23.38 10.14
CA ALA A 151 -2.57 21.95 9.81
C ALA A 151 -2.06 21.06 10.94
N THR A 152 -2.66 19.88 11.09
CA THR A 152 -2.18 18.81 11.98
C THR A 152 -2.16 17.47 11.23
N VAL A 153 -1.31 16.54 11.68
CA VAL A 153 -1.11 15.26 11.02
C VAL A 153 -1.41 14.11 11.98
N VAL A 154 -2.15 13.14 11.48
CA VAL A 154 -2.47 11.87 12.16
C VAL A 154 -2.03 10.68 11.31
N ASN A 155 -2.16 9.46 11.84
CA ASN A 155 -1.59 8.25 11.23
C ASN A 155 -2.25 7.80 9.91
N ASN A 156 -3.48 8.21 9.59
CA ASN A 156 -4.16 8.00 8.31
C ASN A 156 -5.41 8.88 8.17
N ASN A 157 -6.00 8.94 6.97
CA ASN A 157 -7.16 9.80 6.72
C ASN A 157 -8.44 9.35 7.46
N ALA A 158 -8.63 8.06 7.71
CA ALA A 158 -9.75 7.59 8.52
C ALA A 158 -9.66 8.13 9.96
N ALA A 159 -8.45 8.18 10.52
CA ALA A 159 -8.18 8.80 11.81
C ALA A 159 -8.37 10.32 11.78
N ALA A 160 -8.02 10.97 10.67
CA ALA A 160 -8.26 12.40 10.48
C ALA A 160 -9.76 12.70 10.53
N LEU A 161 -10.56 11.97 9.78
CA LEU A 161 -12.00 12.12 9.77
C LEU A 161 -12.62 11.81 11.14
N LEU A 162 -12.23 10.69 11.77
CA LEU A 162 -12.68 10.34 13.14
C LEU A 162 -12.41 11.48 14.12
N LEU A 163 -11.20 12.05 14.10
CA LEU A 163 -10.79 13.11 15.01
C LEU A 163 -11.56 14.41 14.76
N VAL A 164 -11.71 14.82 13.50
CA VAL A 164 -12.47 16.01 13.12
C VAL A 164 -13.93 15.89 13.56
N LEU A 165 -14.57 14.78 13.22
CA LEU A 165 -15.99 14.58 13.54
C LEU A 165 -16.23 14.45 15.04
N ASN A 166 -15.39 13.71 15.77
CA ASN A 166 -15.48 13.61 17.23
C ASN A 166 -15.26 14.97 17.92
N THR A 167 -14.39 15.81 17.36
CA THR A 167 -14.14 17.13 17.96
C THR A 167 -15.24 18.13 17.68
N LEU A 168 -15.71 18.20 16.44
CA LEU A 168 -16.60 19.28 15.99
C LEU A 168 -18.08 18.90 16.05
N ALA A 169 -18.42 17.61 16.14
CA ALA A 169 -19.80 17.15 15.98
C ALA A 169 -20.22 16.03 16.96
N GLU A 170 -19.48 15.80 18.05
CA GLU A 170 -19.88 14.82 19.06
C GLU A 170 -21.30 15.12 19.56
N ASN A 171 -22.19 14.10 19.54
CA ASN A 171 -23.61 14.18 19.84
C ASN A 171 -24.46 15.07 18.89
N GLY A 172 -23.85 15.57 17.80
CA GLY A 172 -24.51 16.40 16.80
C GLY A 172 -24.92 15.65 15.53
N GLU A 173 -25.66 16.35 14.66
CA GLU A 173 -26.11 15.86 13.37
C GLU A 173 -25.26 16.43 12.25
N ILE A 174 -24.99 15.59 11.23
CA ILE A 174 -24.19 15.97 10.07
C ILE A 174 -24.95 15.57 8.79
N PRO A 175 -25.46 16.53 8.02
CA PRO A 175 -26.02 16.27 6.70
C PRO A 175 -24.92 15.85 5.71
N VAL A 176 -25.12 14.70 5.03
CA VAL A 176 -24.23 14.17 3.98
C VAL A 176 -25.07 13.66 2.81
N SER A 177 -24.66 13.94 1.58
CA SER A 177 -25.31 13.41 0.39
C SER A 177 -25.30 11.89 0.35
N ARG A 178 -26.42 11.25 0.03
CA ARG A 178 -26.49 9.80 -0.20
C ARG A 178 -25.53 9.31 -1.27
N GLY A 179 -25.27 10.14 -2.29
CA GLY A 179 -24.28 9.85 -3.33
C GLY A 179 -22.83 9.89 -2.85
N GLU A 180 -22.57 10.39 -1.63
CA GLU A 180 -21.23 10.56 -1.05
C GLU A 180 -20.94 9.57 0.09
N LEU A 181 -21.83 8.59 0.34
CA LEU A 181 -21.63 7.56 1.37
C LEU A 181 -20.69 6.46 0.87
N VAL A 182 -19.41 6.76 0.93
CA VAL A 182 -18.32 5.95 0.37
C VAL A 182 -18.01 4.75 1.26
N GLU A 183 -17.73 3.59 0.63
CA GLU A 183 -17.04 2.44 1.25
C GLU A 183 -15.70 2.22 0.57
N ILE A 184 -14.60 2.12 1.34
CA ILE A 184 -13.25 1.92 0.84
C ILE A 184 -12.60 0.72 1.57
N GLY A 185 -12.01 -0.21 0.80
CA GLY A 185 -11.20 -1.30 1.35
C GLY A 185 -11.96 -2.30 2.21
N GLY A 186 -13.28 -2.43 2.03
CA GLY A 186 -14.12 -3.45 2.67
C GLY A 186 -14.46 -3.21 4.15
N SER A 187 -13.92 -2.17 4.78
CA SER A 187 -14.18 -1.90 6.21
C SER A 187 -14.32 -0.42 6.57
N PHE A 188 -13.87 0.51 5.71
CA PHE A 188 -14.06 1.94 5.93
C PHE A 188 -15.34 2.39 5.25
N ARG A 189 -16.35 2.74 6.05
CA ARG A 189 -17.63 3.30 5.61
C ARG A 189 -17.87 4.63 6.30
N ILE A 190 -18.25 5.65 5.57
CA ILE A 190 -18.56 6.96 6.14
C ILE A 190 -19.62 6.87 7.27
N PRO A 191 -20.74 6.16 7.10
CA PRO A 191 -21.73 6.01 8.19
C PRO A 191 -21.15 5.39 9.46
N ASP A 192 -20.30 4.36 9.33
CA ASP A 192 -19.71 3.66 10.46
C ASP A 192 -18.70 4.55 11.22
N ILE A 193 -17.91 5.33 10.49
CA ILE A 193 -16.97 6.30 11.08
C ILE A 193 -17.73 7.41 11.80
N MET A 194 -18.79 7.94 11.21
CA MET A 194 -19.62 8.96 11.85
C MET A 194 -20.23 8.45 13.16
N GLN A 195 -20.81 7.25 13.14
CA GLN A 195 -21.33 6.61 14.35
C GLN A 195 -20.26 6.42 15.43
N ARG A 196 -19.05 5.97 15.04
CA ARG A 196 -17.91 5.79 15.96
C ARG A 196 -17.36 7.11 16.49
N SER A 197 -17.52 8.19 15.74
CA SER A 197 -17.12 9.54 16.17
C SER A 197 -18.12 10.15 17.17
N GLY A 198 -19.24 9.49 17.43
CA GLY A 198 -20.28 10.00 18.33
C GLY A 198 -21.28 10.94 17.67
N CYS A 199 -21.26 11.07 16.33
CA CYS A 199 -22.19 11.91 15.59
C CYS A 199 -23.32 11.12 14.91
N THR A 200 -24.38 11.83 14.55
CA THR A 200 -25.54 11.27 13.84
C THR A 200 -25.49 11.67 12.37
N LEU A 201 -25.45 10.70 11.48
CA LEU A 201 -25.58 10.91 10.04
C LEU A 201 -27.01 11.32 9.70
N VAL A 202 -27.17 12.42 8.94
CA VAL A 202 -28.41 12.81 8.29
C VAL A 202 -28.24 12.72 6.77
N GLU A 203 -28.81 11.68 6.18
CA GLU A 203 -28.71 11.47 4.74
C GLU A 203 -29.60 12.46 3.98
N VAL A 204 -29.04 13.17 2.98
CA VAL A 204 -29.76 14.14 2.15
C VAL A 204 -29.76 13.77 0.68
N GLY A 205 -30.80 14.17 -0.04
CA GLY A 205 -30.98 13.90 -1.47
C GLY A 205 -31.26 12.43 -1.80
N ALA A 206 -30.94 12.04 -3.01
CA ALA A 206 -30.97 10.67 -3.52
C ALA A 206 -29.58 10.24 -3.99
N THR A 207 -29.36 8.95 -4.24
CA THR A 207 -28.06 8.38 -4.65
C THR A 207 -27.41 9.12 -5.82
N ASN A 208 -28.21 9.49 -6.82
CA ASN A 208 -27.71 10.12 -8.04
C ASN A 208 -28.02 11.63 -8.12
N ARG A 209 -28.81 12.16 -7.20
CA ARG A 209 -29.19 13.58 -7.25
C ARG A 209 -29.37 14.18 -5.86
N THR A 210 -28.50 15.14 -5.54
CA THR A 210 -28.58 15.95 -4.32
C THR A 210 -28.57 17.42 -4.73
N HIS A 211 -29.44 18.21 -4.13
CA HIS A 211 -29.56 19.64 -4.39
C HIS A 211 -29.32 20.43 -3.10
N LEU A 212 -28.93 21.68 -3.21
CA LEU A 212 -28.64 22.56 -2.06
C LEU A 212 -29.85 22.66 -1.10
N LYS A 213 -31.09 22.63 -1.65
CA LYS A 213 -32.33 22.62 -0.85
C LYS A 213 -32.45 21.40 0.07
N ASP A 214 -31.81 20.27 -0.28
CA ASP A 214 -31.89 19.06 0.52
C ASP A 214 -31.03 19.22 1.79
N TYR A 215 -29.85 19.84 1.66
CA TYR A 215 -29.02 20.25 2.80
C TYR A 215 -29.74 21.30 3.65
N SER A 216 -30.24 22.38 3.02
CA SER A 216 -30.93 23.46 3.75
C SER A 216 -32.12 22.98 4.57
N LYS A 217 -32.92 22.01 4.07
CA LYS A 217 -34.04 21.40 4.81
C LYS A 217 -33.61 20.50 5.97
N ALA A 218 -32.40 19.93 5.90
CA ALA A 218 -31.88 19.03 6.93
C ALA A 218 -31.27 19.80 8.12
N ILE A 219 -30.89 21.06 7.93
CA ILE A 219 -30.31 21.89 8.98
C ILE A 219 -31.35 22.17 10.07
N ASN A 220 -30.93 21.91 11.31
CA ASN A 220 -31.74 22.13 12.52
C ASN A 220 -30.81 22.47 13.70
N PRO A 221 -31.31 22.80 14.91
CA PRO A 221 -30.47 23.18 16.05
C PRO A 221 -29.46 22.13 16.54
N ARG A 222 -29.55 20.87 16.09
CA ARG A 222 -28.59 19.81 16.40
C ARG A 222 -27.52 19.67 15.31
N THR A 223 -27.64 20.35 14.19
CA THR A 223 -26.66 20.31 13.12
C THR A 223 -25.36 20.96 13.59
N SER A 224 -24.26 20.23 13.59
CA SER A 224 -22.95 20.70 14.06
C SER A 224 -22.05 21.19 12.95
N LEU A 225 -22.12 20.60 11.76
CA LEU A 225 -21.36 21.00 10.58
C LEU A 225 -22.02 20.50 9.30
N LEU A 226 -21.63 21.06 8.16
CA LEU A 226 -21.92 20.50 6.84
C LEU A 226 -20.71 19.75 6.32
N MET A 227 -20.93 18.62 5.65
CA MET A 227 -19.86 17.79 5.14
C MET A 227 -20.04 17.43 3.68
N LYS A 228 -18.96 17.47 2.92
CA LYS A 228 -18.83 16.89 1.59
C LYS A 228 -17.76 15.81 1.59
N VAL A 229 -18.07 14.65 0.99
CA VAL A 229 -17.13 13.55 0.80
C VAL A 229 -16.88 13.35 -0.67
N HIS A 230 -15.62 13.43 -1.07
CA HIS A 230 -15.24 13.16 -2.46
C HIS A 230 -15.32 11.67 -2.77
N THR A 231 -16.08 11.30 -3.81
CA THR A 231 -16.25 9.90 -4.26
C THR A 231 -15.07 9.42 -5.08
N SER A 232 -13.90 9.27 -4.42
CA SER A 232 -12.63 8.97 -5.07
C SER A 232 -12.55 7.55 -5.67
N ASN A 233 -13.45 6.63 -5.30
CA ASN A 233 -13.37 5.21 -5.66
C ASN A 233 -14.55 4.67 -6.48
N PHE A 234 -15.53 5.51 -6.82
CA PHE A 234 -16.61 5.18 -7.74
C PHE A 234 -17.14 6.43 -8.46
N LYS A 235 -17.93 6.24 -9.51
CA LYS A 235 -18.54 7.31 -10.27
C LYS A 235 -20.02 7.01 -10.50
N ILE A 236 -20.87 8.00 -10.30
CA ILE A 236 -22.28 7.92 -10.65
C ILE A 236 -22.46 8.61 -12.01
N GLU A 237 -23.01 7.90 -12.98
CA GLU A 237 -23.22 8.39 -14.34
C GLU A 237 -24.71 8.42 -14.71
N GLY A 238 -25.07 9.26 -15.68
CA GLY A 238 -26.43 9.43 -16.17
C GLY A 238 -27.07 10.73 -15.68
N PHE A 239 -28.33 10.68 -15.23
CA PHE A 239 -29.04 11.84 -14.71
C PHE A 239 -28.61 12.16 -13.28
N THR A 240 -27.48 12.85 -13.13
CA THR A 240 -26.86 13.18 -11.84
C THR A 240 -27.00 14.66 -11.51
N ALA A 241 -26.98 14.99 -10.22
CA ALA A 241 -26.79 16.34 -9.70
C ALA A 241 -26.06 16.25 -8.36
N GLU A 242 -25.05 17.06 -8.18
CA GLU A 242 -24.31 17.20 -6.92
C GLU A 242 -24.24 18.68 -6.51
N VAL A 243 -24.07 18.92 -5.22
CA VAL A 243 -23.85 20.27 -4.69
C VAL A 243 -22.35 20.53 -4.68
N SER A 244 -21.94 21.66 -5.25
CA SER A 244 -20.53 22.05 -5.28
C SER A 244 -20.02 22.44 -3.89
N GLU A 245 -18.72 22.36 -3.68
CA GLU A 245 -18.06 22.83 -2.44
C GLU A 245 -18.40 24.29 -2.15
N LYS A 246 -18.40 25.14 -3.18
CA LYS A 246 -18.71 26.57 -3.06
C LYS A 246 -20.14 26.82 -2.57
N GLU A 247 -21.13 26.13 -3.12
CA GLU A 247 -22.53 26.23 -2.68
C GLU A 247 -22.69 25.77 -1.23
N LEU A 248 -22.04 24.68 -0.82
CA LEU A 248 -22.08 24.20 0.56
C LEU A 248 -21.36 25.15 1.52
N ALA A 249 -20.23 25.71 1.12
CA ALA A 249 -19.50 26.71 1.92
C ALA A 249 -20.34 27.99 2.13
N GLU A 250 -21.05 28.46 1.10
CA GLU A 250 -21.95 29.61 1.20
C GLU A 250 -23.13 29.33 2.15
N LEU A 251 -23.73 28.11 2.05
CA LEU A 251 -24.80 27.70 2.95
C LEU A 251 -24.29 27.58 4.40
N ALA A 252 -23.16 26.91 4.62
CA ALA A 252 -22.56 26.74 5.94
C ALA A 252 -22.28 28.09 6.61
N ARG A 253 -21.69 29.03 5.88
CA ARG A 253 -21.42 30.39 6.35
C ARG A 253 -22.70 31.13 6.73
N LYS A 254 -23.75 31.02 5.92
CA LYS A 254 -25.06 31.62 6.20
C LYS A 254 -25.69 31.11 7.49
N GLU A 255 -25.56 29.80 7.75
CA GLU A 255 -26.13 29.14 8.92
C GLU A 255 -25.17 29.13 10.12
N GLY A 256 -23.95 29.71 10.00
CA GLY A 256 -22.96 29.76 11.08
C GLY A 256 -22.34 28.40 11.44
N LEU A 257 -22.30 27.47 10.48
CA LEU A 257 -21.80 26.11 10.66
C LEU A 257 -20.41 25.95 10.00
N PRO A 258 -19.51 25.12 10.54
CA PRO A 258 -18.30 24.71 9.84
C PRO A 258 -18.64 23.89 8.58
N PHE A 259 -17.81 24.05 7.52
CA PHE A 259 -17.87 23.19 6.33
C PHE A 259 -16.61 22.32 6.26
N VAL A 260 -16.78 21.02 6.31
CA VAL A 260 -15.73 19.99 6.25
C VAL A 260 -15.74 19.28 4.90
N CYS A 261 -14.61 19.23 4.23
CA CYS A 261 -14.42 18.50 2.97
C CYS A 261 -13.44 17.34 3.16
N ASP A 262 -13.91 16.09 2.99
CA ASP A 262 -13.04 14.91 2.93
C ASP A 262 -12.67 14.59 1.48
N LEU A 263 -11.46 14.95 1.07
CA LEU A 263 -10.95 14.66 -0.27
C LEU A 263 -10.40 13.25 -0.42
N GLY A 264 -9.93 12.64 0.63
CA GLY A 264 -9.41 11.27 0.63
C GLY A 264 -8.25 10.99 -0.32
N SER A 265 -8.26 11.52 -1.54
CA SER A 265 -7.24 11.26 -2.59
C SER A 265 -5.88 11.91 -2.32
N GLY A 266 -5.84 13.06 -1.63
CA GLY A 266 -4.62 13.78 -1.28
C GLY A 266 -3.93 14.44 -2.48
N ASN A 267 -4.69 14.89 -3.47
CA ASN A 267 -4.14 15.55 -4.64
C ASN A 267 -3.79 17.03 -4.34
N LEU A 268 -2.52 17.40 -4.52
CA LEU A 268 -2.04 18.77 -4.29
C LEU A 268 -1.85 19.59 -5.58
N ILE A 269 -1.86 18.94 -6.76
CA ILE A 269 -1.54 19.58 -8.04
C ILE A 269 -2.60 19.28 -9.11
N ASP A 270 -2.65 20.11 -10.14
CA ASP A 270 -3.51 19.84 -11.29
C ASP A 270 -2.89 18.73 -12.18
N PHE A 271 -3.43 17.52 -12.10
CA PHE A 271 -2.99 16.37 -12.87
C PHE A 271 -3.17 16.53 -14.38
N SER A 272 -4.05 17.44 -14.84
CA SER A 272 -4.21 17.73 -16.27
C SER A 272 -2.94 18.30 -16.90
N LEU A 273 -2.08 18.96 -16.14
CA LEU A 273 -0.78 19.46 -16.59
C LEU A 273 0.21 18.32 -16.97
N TYR A 274 -0.06 17.11 -16.49
CA TYR A 274 0.75 15.92 -16.75
C TYR A 274 0.05 14.92 -17.70
N GLY A 275 -1.01 15.37 -18.41
CA GLY A 275 -1.78 14.52 -19.32
C GLY A 275 -2.65 13.47 -18.61
N LEU A 276 -2.91 13.64 -17.32
CA LEU A 276 -3.74 12.78 -16.49
C LEU A 276 -5.16 13.37 -16.33
N PRO A 277 -6.13 12.54 -15.96
CA PRO A 277 -7.47 13.03 -15.68
C PRO A 277 -7.49 14.08 -14.57
N LYS A 278 -8.39 15.07 -14.71
CA LYS A 278 -8.56 16.12 -13.71
C LYS A 278 -9.12 15.55 -12.42
N GLU A 279 -8.49 15.87 -11.31
CA GLU A 279 -8.89 15.50 -9.96
C GLU A 279 -8.94 16.76 -9.08
N PRO A 280 -9.94 16.90 -8.19
CA PRO A 280 -9.98 18.02 -7.24
C PRO A 280 -8.68 18.10 -6.44
N THR A 281 -8.21 19.33 -6.22
CA THR A 281 -7.01 19.57 -5.39
C THR A 281 -7.41 20.04 -4.00
N VAL A 282 -6.56 19.79 -3.01
CA VAL A 282 -6.75 20.31 -1.64
C VAL A 282 -6.81 21.84 -1.65
N LEU A 283 -5.95 22.48 -2.43
CA LEU A 283 -5.96 23.95 -2.63
C LEU A 283 -7.32 24.42 -3.15
N SER A 284 -7.91 23.72 -4.14
CA SER A 284 -9.21 24.13 -4.68
C SER A 284 -10.32 24.02 -3.65
N ALA A 285 -10.32 23.02 -2.78
CA ALA A 285 -11.32 22.86 -1.73
C ALA A 285 -11.23 24.00 -0.69
N ILE A 286 -10.03 24.40 -0.27
CA ILE A 286 -9.80 25.58 0.60
C ILE A 286 -10.30 26.87 -0.10
N GLN A 287 -9.94 27.08 -1.37
CA GLN A 287 -10.38 28.24 -2.15
C GLN A 287 -11.90 28.27 -2.37
N ASN A 288 -12.56 27.12 -2.47
CA ASN A 288 -14.00 26.99 -2.57
C ASN A 288 -14.71 27.22 -1.22
N GLY A 289 -13.96 27.43 -0.14
CA GLY A 289 -14.45 27.83 1.17
C GLY A 289 -14.61 26.72 2.18
N ALA A 290 -13.92 25.59 2.01
CA ALA A 290 -13.85 24.57 3.07
C ALA A 290 -13.12 25.13 4.30
N ASP A 291 -13.75 25.03 5.47
CA ASP A 291 -13.16 25.43 6.74
C ASP A 291 -12.14 24.41 7.24
N ILE A 292 -12.38 23.12 6.95
CA ILE A 292 -11.46 21.99 7.20
C ILE A 292 -11.47 21.08 5.97
N VAL A 293 -10.26 20.64 5.59
CA VAL A 293 -10.05 19.59 4.58
C VAL A 293 -9.28 18.43 5.21
N THR A 294 -9.71 17.19 4.93
CA THR A 294 -8.98 15.97 5.32
C THR A 294 -8.52 15.21 4.10
N PHE A 295 -7.29 14.66 4.12
CA PHE A 295 -6.74 13.91 2.98
C PHE A 295 -5.61 12.96 3.37
N SER A 296 -5.38 11.96 2.49
CA SER A 296 -4.36 10.91 2.69
C SER A 296 -2.99 11.34 2.15
N GLY A 297 -1.93 11.00 2.89
CA GLY A 297 -0.55 11.19 2.43
C GLY A 297 -0.04 10.11 1.48
N ASP A 298 -0.55 8.90 1.55
CA ASP A 298 -0.06 7.70 0.85
C ASP A 298 -0.79 7.37 -0.47
N LYS A 299 -1.60 8.31 -0.95
CA LYS A 299 -2.28 8.18 -2.24
C LYS A 299 -1.63 9.12 -3.28
N LEU A 300 -2.42 10.05 -3.88
CA LEU A 300 -1.92 10.93 -4.94
C LEU A 300 -0.82 11.89 -4.48
N LEU A 301 -0.79 12.23 -3.19
CA LEU A 301 0.33 12.97 -2.60
C LEU A 301 1.67 12.23 -2.73
N GLY A 302 1.65 10.89 -2.78
CA GLY A 302 2.87 10.10 -2.99
C GLY A 302 3.80 10.00 -1.78
N GLY A 303 3.30 10.27 -0.58
CA GLY A 303 4.02 10.23 0.67
C GLY A 303 3.78 8.95 1.50
N PRO A 304 4.20 8.95 2.77
CA PRO A 304 3.92 7.86 3.71
C PRO A 304 2.45 7.86 4.11
N GLN A 305 1.99 6.72 4.65
CA GLN A 305 0.65 6.67 5.25
C GLN A 305 0.53 7.71 6.35
N SER A 306 -0.36 8.66 6.13
CA SER A 306 -0.72 9.75 7.05
C SER A 306 -2.09 10.31 6.69
N GLY A 307 -2.74 10.95 7.65
CA GLY A 307 -3.93 11.77 7.45
C GLY A 307 -3.59 13.21 7.76
N ILE A 308 -3.83 14.10 6.84
CA ILE A 308 -3.61 15.53 7.02
C ILE A 308 -4.95 16.21 7.25
N ILE A 309 -5.03 17.05 8.27
CA ILE A 309 -6.18 17.89 8.60
C ILE A 309 -5.68 19.33 8.47
N ALA A 310 -6.27 20.11 7.57
CA ALA A 310 -5.82 21.48 7.32
C ALA A 310 -7.03 22.41 7.13
N GLY A 311 -6.88 23.70 7.49
CA GLY A 311 -7.94 24.68 7.34
C GLY A 311 -7.78 25.86 8.25
N LYS A 312 -8.91 26.35 8.82
CA LYS A 312 -8.95 27.49 9.71
C LYS A 312 -8.21 27.21 11.02
N LYS A 313 -7.38 28.16 11.44
CA LYS A 313 -6.52 28.04 12.63
C LYS A 313 -7.30 27.69 13.89
N GLU A 314 -8.39 28.40 14.15
CA GLU A 314 -9.22 28.18 15.35
C GLU A 314 -9.78 26.76 15.46
N LEU A 315 -10.20 26.15 14.33
CA LEU A 315 -10.71 24.80 14.28
C LEU A 315 -9.59 23.77 14.44
N ILE A 316 -8.43 24.00 13.83
CA ILE A 316 -7.26 23.13 13.98
C ILE A 316 -6.74 23.14 15.43
N GLU A 317 -6.68 24.32 16.07
CA GLU A 317 -6.30 24.40 17.48
C GLU A 317 -7.28 23.65 18.39
N TYR A 318 -8.58 23.73 18.13
CA TYR A 318 -9.58 22.95 18.86
C TYR A 318 -9.42 21.45 18.64
N ILE A 319 -9.17 21.02 17.39
CA ILE A 319 -8.87 19.62 17.07
C ILE A 319 -7.61 19.12 17.77
N ARG A 320 -6.57 19.95 17.88
CA ARG A 320 -5.32 19.63 18.59
C ARG A 320 -5.53 19.38 20.09
N CYS A 321 -6.55 19.99 20.70
CA CYS A 321 -6.88 19.79 22.10
C CYS A 321 -7.60 18.48 22.39
N ASN A 322 -8.13 17.78 21.37
CA ASN A 322 -8.87 16.52 21.57
C ASN A 322 -7.92 15.41 22.08
N PRO A 323 -8.27 14.73 23.19
CA PRO A 323 -7.45 13.63 23.75
C PRO A 323 -7.16 12.49 22.77
N LEU A 324 -8.07 12.20 21.81
CA LEU A 324 -7.88 11.18 20.79
C LEU A 324 -6.65 11.46 19.91
N ARG A 325 -6.28 12.73 19.71
CA ARG A 325 -5.08 13.11 18.94
C ARG A 325 -3.84 12.38 19.44
N ARG A 326 -3.70 12.19 20.77
CA ARG A 326 -2.56 11.48 21.35
C ARG A 326 -2.46 10.03 20.87
N ALA A 327 -3.59 9.35 20.71
CA ALA A 327 -3.65 7.99 20.21
C ALA A 327 -3.43 7.89 18.69
N LEU A 328 -3.74 8.96 17.95
CA LEU A 328 -3.75 8.99 16.49
C LEU A 328 -2.51 9.64 15.86
N ARG A 329 -1.61 10.22 16.63
CA ARG A 329 -0.46 10.97 16.13
C ARG A 329 0.59 10.08 15.46
N PRO A 330 1.24 10.54 14.37
CA PRO A 330 2.28 9.79 13.69
C PRO A 330 3.60 9.75 14.48
N ASP A 331 4.46 8.83 14.12
CA ASP A 331 5.82 8.71 14.63
C ASP A 331 6.81 9.62 13.87
N LYS A 332 8.08 9.62 14.32
CA LYS A 332 9.15 10.42 13.70
C LYS A 332 9.50 9.98 12.27
N ILE A 333 9.33 8.69 11.96
CA ILE A 333 9.64 8.12 10.64
C ILE A 333 8.65 8.63 9.61
N THR A 334 7.36 8.57 9.93
CA THR A 334 6.27 9.10 9.11
C THR A 334 6.43 10.60 8.86
N LEU A 335 6.73 11.39 9.92
CA LEU A 335 6.89 12.84 9.78
C LEU A 335 8.11 13.21 8.93
N ALA A 336 9.24 12.55 9.12
CA ALA A 336 10.45 12.78 8.33
C ALA A 336 10.22 12.48 6.84
N ALA A 337 9.55 11.36 6.53
CA ALA A 337 9.21 11.02 5.16
C ALA A 337 8.22 12.01 4.55
N LEU A 338 7.16 12.39 5.28
CA LEU A 338 6.16 13.34 4.81
C LEU A 338 6.77 14.71 4.54
N HIS A 339 7.65 15.19 5.42
CA HIS A 339 8.36 16.45 5.26
C HIS A 339 9.15 16.49 3.94
N GLU A 340 9.94 15.46 3.64
CA GLU A 340 10.73 15.40 2.40
C GLU A 340 9.84 15.30 1.16
N VAL A 341 8.74 14.57 1.23
CA VAL A 341 7.78 14.51 0.12
C VAL A 341 7.14 15.87 -0.14
N LEU A 342 6.67 16.56 0.90
CA LEU A 342 6.06 17.89 0.75
C LEU A 342 7.05 18.92 0.16
N LYS A 343 8.34 18.85 0.51
CA LYS A 343 9.37 19.71 -0.09
C LYS A 343 9.47 19.57 -1.61
N LEU A 344 9.22 18.38 -2.18
CA LEU A 344 9.26 18.19 -3.62
C LEU A 344 8.22 19.03 -4.36
N TYR A 345 7.08 19.29 -3.74
CA TYR A 345 6.00 20.10 -4.31
C TYR A 345 6.34 21.59 -4.47
N ARG A 346 7.43 22.07 -3.84
CA ARG A 346 7.99 23.41 -4.09
C ARG A 346 8.63 23.53 -5.48
N HIS A 347 8.89 22.41 -6.14
CA HIS A 347 9.53 22.34 -7.46
C HIS A 347 8.65 21.58 -8.46
N PRO A 348 7.47 22.12 -8.83
CA PRO A 348 6.50 21.43 -9.67
C PRO A 348 7.07 21.01 -11.03
N GLU A 349 8.04 21.76 -11.59
CA GLU A 349 8.71 21.43 -12.85
C GLU A 349 9.55 20.15 -12.82
N LYS A 350 10.00 19.71 -11.62
CA LYS A 350 10.77 18.48 -11.42
C LYS A 350 9.97 17.36 -10.78
N LEU A 351 8.73 17.62 -10.42
CA LEU A 351 7.94 16.73 -9.60
C LEU A 351 7.68 15.37 -10.30
N SER A 352 7.45 15.37 -11.61
CA SER A 352 7.26 14.14 -12.39
C SER A 352 8.51 13.23 -12.45
N GLU A 353 9.69 13.76 -12.13
CA GLU A 353 10.93 12.98 -12.05
C GLU A 353 11.23 12.53 -10.63
N SER A 354 10.99 13.42 -9.66
CA SER A 354 11.39 13.23 -8.26
C SER A 354 10.38 12.46 -7.41
N LEU A 355 9.08 12.50 -7.77
CA LEU A 355 8.02 11.83 -7.04
C LEU A 355 7.61 10.52 -7.76
N PRO A 356 7.92 9.32 -7.22
CA PRO A 356 7.66 8.05 -7.89
C PRO A 356 6.21 7.86 -8.34
N THR A 357 5.24 8.24 -7.50
CA THR A 357 3.81 8.16 -7.85
C THR A 357 3.49 8.93 -9.13
N LEU A 358 3.90 10.20 -9.23
CA LEU A 358 3.63 11.01 -10.41
C LEU A 358 4.46 10.52 -11.61
N ARG A 359 5.71 10.10 -11.40
CA ARG A 359 6.57 9.53 -12.43
C ARG A 359 5.93 8.31 -13.08
N PHE A 360 5.39 7.37 -12.31
CA PHE A 360 4.68 6.20 -12.86
C PHE A 360 3.40 6.60 -13.58
N LEU A 361 2.60 7.50 -13.01
CA LEU A 361 1.34 7.93 -13.61
C LEU A 361 1.54 8.67 -14.94
N SER A 362 2.52 9.58 -15.03
CA SER A 362 2.80 10.41 -16.22
C SER A 362 3.75 9.77 -17.22
N ARG A 363 4.16 8.51 -17.01
CA ARG A 363 5.13 7.81 -17.85
C ARG A 363 4.66 7.69 -19.29
N ASP A 364 5.53 8.08 -20.24
CA ASP A 364 5.26 8.03 -21.68
C ASP A 364 5.02 6.59 -22.16
N VAL A 365 3.88 6.38 -22.80
CA VAL A 365 3.45 5.08 -23.34
C VAL A 365 4.45 4.53 -24.36
N SER A 366 5.08 5.40 -25.16
CA SER A 366 6.09 4.98 -26.16
C SER A 366 7.34 4.37 -25.52
N LYS A 367 7.72 4.86 -24.32
CA LYS A 367 8.82 4.29 -23.53
C LYS A 367 8.42 2.92 -22.97
N ILE A 368 7.20 2.80 -22.44
CA ILE A 368 6.68 1.53 -21.90
C ILE A 368 6.56 0.49 -23.03
N MET A 369 6.11 0.89 -24.22
CA MET A 369 6.01 0.02 -25.39
C MET A 369 7.39 -0.56 -25.78
N ARG A 370 8.41 0.28 -25.91
CA ARG A 370 9.78 -0.18 -26.22
C ARG A 370 10.31 -1.13 -25.16
N GLN A 371 10.12 -0.80 -23.90
CA GLN A 371 10.48 -1.66 -22.77
C GLN A 371 9.76 -3.01 -22.85
N SER A 372 8.46 -3.03 -23.15
CA SER A 372 7.67 -4.25 -23.29
C SER A 372 8.18 -5.15 -24.42
N GLN A 373 8.57 -4.57 -25.54
CA GLN A 373 9.15 -5.30 -26.67
C GLN A 373 10.49 -5.95 -26.31
N THR A 374 11.39 -5.20 -25.65
CA THR A 374 12.69 -5.72 -25.22
C THR A 374 12.52 -6.86 -24.20
N ILE A 375 11.66 -6.67 -23.20
CA ILE A 375 11.46 -7.69 -22.17
C ILE A 375 10.72 -8.91 -22.73
N SER A 376 9.75 -8.75 -23.65
CA SER A 376 9.06 -9.89 -24.26
C SER A 376 10.03 -10.80 -25.01
N GLN A 377 10.99 -10.24 -25.74
CA GLN A 377 12.05 -11.01 -26.42
C GLN A 377 12.94 -11.76 -25.41
N ALA A 378 13.35 -11.09 -24.32
CA ALA A 378 14.14 -11.74 -23.28
C ALA A 378 13.39 -12.90 -22.61
N LEU A 379 12.08 -12.75 -22.36
CA LEU A 379 11.27 -13.79 -21.73
C LEU A 379 11.11 -15.07 -22.60
N GLU A 380 11.20 -14.95 -23.93
CA GLU A 380 11.16 -16.11 -24.83
C GLU A 380 12.32 -17.08 -24.58
N GLU A 381 13.46 -16.60 -24.09
CA GLU A 381 14.62 -17.43 -23.77
C GLU A 381 14.42 -18.25 -22.48
N TYR A 382 13.63 -17.72 -21.53
CA TYR A 382 13.45 -18.32 -20.20
C TYR A 382 12.20 -19.16 -20.08
N LEU A 383 11.12 -18.82 -20.77
CA LEU A 383 9.86 -19.56 -20.68
C LEU A 383 9.84 -20.77 -21.63
N PRO A 384 9.19 -21.88 -21.23
CA PRO A 384 8.95 -23.00 -22.14
C PRO A 384 8.14 -22.61 -23.38
N SER A 385 8.36 -23.31 -24.50
CA SER A 385 7.75 -23.02 -25.81
C SER A 385 6.21 -23.13 -25.88
N ASN A 386 5.59 -23.69 -24.87
CA ASN A 386 4.13 -23.76 -24.74
C ASN A 386 3.50 -22.43 -24.25
N TYR A 387 4.30 -21.42 -23.89
CA TYR A 387 3.86 -20.08 -23.62
C TYR A 387 4.08 -19.18 -24.83
N ILE A 388 3.05 -18.42 -25.19
CA ILE A 388 3.11 -17.43 -26.26
C ILE A 388 3.19 -16.05 -25.60
N ILE A 389 4.24 -15.30 -25.89
CA ILE A 389 4.57 -14.03 -25.27
C ILE A 389 4.39 -12.91 -26.31
N LYS A 390 3.64 -11.88 -25.98
CA LYS A 390 3.42 -10.74 -26.87
C LYS A 390 3.40 -9.43 -26.10
N ALA A 391 4.09 -8.42 -26.61
CA ALA A 391 3.91 -7.05 -26.15
C ALA A 391 2.60 -6.49 -26.74
N GLU A 392 1.67 -6.05 -25.87
CA GLU A 392 0.34 -5.56 -26.28
C GLU A 392 0.00 -4.25 -25.55
N PRO A 393 -0.77 -3.33 -26.20
CA PRO A 393 -1.32 -2.16 -25.52
C PRO A 393 -2.31 -2.59 -24.43
N CYS A 394 -2.36 -1.81 -23.36
CA CYS A 394 -3.29 -2.03 -22.26
C CYS A 394 -3.66 -0.72 -21.58
N PHE A 395 -4.43 -0.85 -20.50
CA PHE A 395 -4.73 0.26 -19.61
C PHE A 395 -4.26 -0.05 -18.19
N SER A 396 -3.55 0.92 -17.61
CA SER A 396 -3.23 0.95 -16.19
C SER A 396 -4.31 1.74 -15.42
N GLN A 397 -4.37 1.50 -14.12
CA GLN A 397 -5.25 2.23 -13.20
C GLN A 397 -4.43 3.07 -12.23
N ILE A 398 -4.97 4.23 -11.83
CA ILE A 398 -4.31 5.10 -10.85
C ILE A 398 -4.25 4.39 -9.50
N GLY A 399 -5.38 3.89 -9.00
CA GLY A 399 -5.42 3.15 -7.74
C GLY A 399 -6.75 2.46 -7.51
N SER A 400 -6.78 1.44 -6.65
CA SER A 400 -8.01 0.73 -6.27
C SER A 400 -8.91 1.52 -5.29
N GLY A 401 -8.35 2.52 -4.62
CA GLY A 401 -9.07 3.40 -3.67
C GLY A 401 -8.94 4.89 -4.02
N ALA A 402 -8.40 5.20 -5.21
CA ALA A 402 -8.34 6.53 -5.78
C ALA A 402 -8.42 6.40 -7.30
N LEU A 403 -9.51 6.90 -7.90
CA LEU A 403 -9.76 6.89 -9.33
C LEU A 403 -9.70 5.50 -10.01
N PRO A 404 -10.35 4.45 -9.50
CA PRO A 404 -10.29 3.11 -10.08
C PRO A 404 -10.98 2.99 -11.45
N VAL A 405 -11.85 3.95 -11.77
CA VAL A 405 -12.60 3.99 -13.06
C VAL A 405 -11.78 4.65 -14.18
N GLN A 406 -10.67 5.31 -13.83
CA GLN A 406 -9.87 6.03 -14.81
C GLN A 406 -8.73 5.18 -15.32
N ASN A 407 -8.77 4.92 -16.62
CA ASN A 407 -7.79 4.13 -17.33
C ASN A 407 -6.74 5.05 -17.97
N ILE A 408 -5.47 4.76 -17.71
CA ILE A 408 -4.32 5.43 -18.30
C ILE A 408 -3.77 4.51 -19.40
N PRO A 409 -3.61 4.99 -20.66
CA PRO A 409 -2.99 4.20 -21.71
C PRO A 409 -1.62 3.67 -21.28
N SER A 410 -1.37 2.38 -21.49
CA SER A 410 -0.15 1.69 -21.10
C SER A 410 0.23 0.62 -22.11
N PHE A 411 1.32 -0.09 -21.83
CA PHE A 411 1.78 -1.24 -22.57
C PHE A 411 2.29 -2.31 -21.62
N GLY A 412 2.17 -3.57 -22.01
CA GLY A 412 2.62 -4.66 -21.19
C GLY A 412 2.82 -5.95 -21.97
N ILE A 413 3.09 -7.02 -21.28
CA ILE A 413 3.37 -8.34 -21.83
C ILE A 413 2.19 -9.25 -21.54
N ALA A 414 1.52 -9.72 -22.59
CA ALA A 414 0.49 -10.74 -22.51
C ALA A 414 1.12 -12.13 -22.73
N ILE A 415 0.92 -13.02 -21.78
CA ILE A 415 1.38 -14.40 -21.82
C ILE A 415 0.15 -15.29 -21.88
N THR A 416 0.07 -16.12 -22.94
CA THR A 416 -0.98 -17.13 -23.13
C THR A 416 -0.39 -18.52 -23.15
N SER A 417 -1.20 -19.53 -22.85
CA SER A 417 -0.83 -20.94 -22.94
C SER A 417 -2.04 -21.79 -23.30
N GLY A 418 -1.83 -23.09 -23.57
CA GLY A 418 -2.91 -24.01 -23.94
C GLY A 418 -3.96 -24.24 -22.83
N THR A 419 -3.65 -23.95 -21.57
CA THR A 419 -4.55 -24.20 -20.44
C THR A 419 -4.44 -23.13 -19.35
N ASP A 420 -5.54 -22.83 -18.66
CA ASP A 420 -5.55 -21.93 -17.49
C ASP A 420 -4.67 -22.46 -16.35
N PHE A 421 -4.50 -23.78 -16.24
CA PHE A 421 -3.63 -24.40 -15.24
C PHE A 421 -2.17 -23.94 -15.42
N GLN A 422 -1.66 -23.93 -16.65
CA GLN A 422 -0.31 -23.47 -16.96
C GLN A 422 -0.12 -21.98 -16.62
N LEU A 423 -1.10 -21.13 -16.93
CA LEU A 423 -1.03 -19.69 -16.58
C LEU A 423 -1.03 -19.47 -15.07
N ARG A 424 -1.81 -20.25 -14.31
CA ARG A 424 -1.80 -20.20 -12.85
C ARG A 424 -0.48 -20.70 -12.27
N ALA A 425 0.10 -21.76 -12.86
CA ALA A 425 1.41 -22.28 -12.48
C ALA A 425 2.50 -21.23 -12.71
N LEU A 426 2.52 -20.57 -13.88
CA LEU A 426 3.45 -19.46 -14.18
C LEU A 426 3.25 -18.28 -13.20
N SER A 427 2.02 -17.87 -12.97
CA SER A 427 1.71 -16.81 -12.01
C SER A 427 2.18 -17.16 -10.58
N LYS A 428 2.10 -18.45 -10.19
CA LYS A 428 2.63 -18.93 -8.92
C LYS A 428 4.16 -18.91 -8.92
N ALA A 429 4.81 -19.39 -9.97
CA ALA A 429 6.27 -19.40 -10.11
C ALA A 429 6.85 -17.99 -10.05
N LEU A 430 6.23 -17.01 -10.72
CA LEU A 430 6.62 -15.60 -10.66
C LEU A 430 6.57 -15.03 -9.23
N ARG A 431 5.60 -15.43 -8.41
CA ARG A 431 5.52 -15.01 -7.01
C ARG A 431 6.52 -15.70 -6.08
N LEU A 432 7.15 -16.79 -6.54
CA LEU A 432 8.17 -17.52 -5.79
C LEU A 432 9.60 -17.08 -6.14
N LEU A 433 9.77 -16.16 -7.08
CA LEU A 433 11.06 -15.55 -7.39
C LEU A 433 11.64 -14.81 -6.18
N PRO A 434 12.96 -14.61 -6.10
CA PRO A 434 13.62 -13.89 -5.00
C PRO A 434 12.98 -12.52 -4.73
N ARG A 435 12.67 -11.76 -5.78
CA ARG A 435 11.80 -10.59 -5.74
C ARG A 435 10.49 -10.93 -6.43
N PRO A 436 9.42 -11.25 -5.68
CA PRO A 436 8.16 -11.71 -6.24
C PRO A 436 7.61 -10.77 -7.31
N VAL A 437 7.17 -11.34 -8.43
CA VAL A 437 6.54 -10.60 -9.53
C VAL A 437 5.04 -10.86 -9.52
N VAL A 438 4.24 -9.79 -9.53
CA VAL A 438 2.79 -9.88 -9.52
C VAL A 438 2.20 -9.20 -10.74
N GLY A 439 1.58 -10.01 -11.62
CA GLY A 439 0.76 -9.59 -12.73
C GLY A 439 -0.72 -9.84 -12.49
N ARG A 440 -1.54 -9.63 -13.51
CA ARG A 440 -2.99 -9.90 -13.46
C ARG A 440 -3.36 -11.07 -14.38
N LEU A 441 -4.22 -11.97 -13.88
CA LEU A 441 -4.84 -13.02 -14.68
C LEU A 441 -6.22 -12.54 -15.12
N ASN A 442 -6.41 -12.34 -16.42
CA ASN A 442 -7.69 -11.97 -17.01
C ASN A 442 -7.81 -12.54 -18.42
N ASP A 443 -9.03 -12.90 -18.84
CA ASP A 443 -9.36 -13.35 -20.21
C ASP A 443 -8.41 -14.41 -20.77
N LYS A 444 -8.07 -15.41 -19.95
CA LYS A 444 -7.12 -16.49 -20.30
C LYS A 444 -5.71 -16.00 -20.67
N LYS A 445 -5.30 -14.86 -20.13
CA LYS A 445 -3.96 -14.31 -20.25
C LYS A 445 -3.40 -14.02 -18.85
N LEU A 446 -2.11 -14.25 -18.67
CA LEU A 446 -1.33 -13.60 -17.62
C LEU A 446 -0.75 -12.33 -18.22
N PHE A 447 -1.12 -11.19 -17.65
CA PHE A 447 -0.74 -9.88 -18.13
C PHE A 447 0.23 -9.19 -17.17
N LEU A 448 1.35 -8.73 -17.68
CA LEU A 448 2.39 -7.99 -16.96
C LEU A 448 2.42 -6.57 -17.51
N ASP A 449 1.80 -5.64 -16.81
CA ASP A 449 1.79 -4.20 -17.17
C ASP A 449 3.07 -3.53 -16.68
N LEU A 450 3.86 -2.97 -17.59
CA LEU A 450 5.20 -2.47 -17.29
C LEU A 450 5.24 -1.01 -16.78
N ARG A 451 4.10 -0.36 -16.56
CA ARG A 451 4.04 1.04 -16.11
C ARG A 451 4.85 1.29 -14.84
N CYS A 452 4.83 0.35 -13.90
CA CYS A 452 5.52 0.46 -12.61
C CYS A 452 6.90 -0.22 -12.58
N LEU A 453 7.41 -0.70 -13.71
CA LEU A 453 8.74 -1.31 -13.78
C LEU A 453 9.81 -0.26 -14.03
N ASP A 454 10.62 0.06 -13.03
CA ASP A 454 11.72 1.01 -13.14
C ASP A 454 13.01 0.38 -13.69
N CYS A 455 13.34 -0.84 -13.28
CA CYS A 455 14.57 -1.51 -13.63
C CYS A 455 14.29 -2.85 -14.32
N ASP A 456 14.60 -2.94 -15.60
CA ASP A 456 14.39 -4.14 -16.42
C ASP A 456 15.29 -5.29 -15.94
N GLN A 457 16.54 -4.96 -15.59
CA GLN A 457 17.55 -5.92 -15.23
C GLN A 457 17.16 -6.72 -13.98
N GLU A 458 16.62 -6.06 -12.95
CA GLU A 458 16.15 -6.74 -11.72
C GLU A 458 15.02 -7.75 -12.01
N PHE A 459 14.20 -7.50 -13.02
CA PHE A 459 13.16 -8.42 -13.44
C PHE A 459 13.76 -9.58 -14.26
N ILE A 460 14.63 -9.29 -15.24
CA ILE A 460 15.16 -10.26 -16.18
C ILE A 460 16.12 -11.23 -15.50
N ASP A 461 17.03 -10.76 -14.65
CA ASP A 461 18.10 -11.58 -14.04
C ASP A 461 17.55 -12.78 -13.27
N GLN A 462 16.42 -12.61 -12.60
CA GLN A 462 15.82 -13.69 -11.83
C GLN A 462 15.00 -14.68 -12.68
N MET A 463 14.75 -14.39 -13.97
CA MET A 463 13.93 -15.25 -14.84
C MET A 463 14.63 -16.57 -15.17
N SER A 464 15.96 -16.67 -15.02
CA SER A 464 16.67 -17.94 -15.14
C SER A 464 16.16 -19.04 -14.22
N MET A 465 15.59 -18.69 -13.07
CA MET A 465 15.04 -19.63 -12.08
C MET A 465 13.62 -20.12 -12.44
N ILE A 466 12.95 -19.49 -13.42
CA ILE A 466 11.52 -19.74 -13.67
C ILE A 466 11.23 -21.16 -14.13
N ARG A 467 12.15 -21.75 -14.90
CA ARG A 467 11.98 -23.15 -15.41
C ARG A 467 11.99 -24.15 -14.28
N GLU A 468 12.88 -23.99 -13.31
CA GLU A 468 12.95 -24.85 -12.12
C GLU A 468 11.68 -24.72 -11.26
N LEU A 469 11.15 -23.51 -11.13
CA LEU A 469 9.92 -23.24 -10.37
C LEU A 469 8.64 -23.73 -11.05
N LEU A 470 8.69 -23.96 -12.37
CA LEU A 470 7.57 -24.54 -13.12
C LEU A 470 7.52 -26.06 -13.05
N GLY A 471 8.64 -26.75 -12.70
CA GLY A 471 8.78 -28.20 -12.52
C GLY A 471 9.16 -28.89 -13.82
#